data_f479d3a66a393609a32189d8135d946a
#
_entry.id   f479d3a66a393609a32189d8135d946a
#
_cell.length_a   1.000
_cell.length_b   1.000
_cell.length_c   1.000
_cell.angle_alpha   90.00
_cell.angle_beta   90.00
_cell.angle_gamma   90.00
#
_symmetry.space_group_name_H-M   'P 1'
#
loop_
_entity.id
_entity.type
_entity.pdbx_description
1 polymer ?
#
loop_
_entity_poly.entity_id
_entity_poly.type
_entity_poly.pdbx_seq_one_letter_code
_entity_poly.pdbx_strand_id
1 'polypeptide(L)'
;VSLPLLPFSFRDYVQALLVEQASEAYARDQAYWQRALPQLYGPPTLPVQGDLAQLSAIRFVRRRHRLSAHNWGVLSALAQRTRITKTALLLTVFSQVLARWSLSPTFTLNLTLFNRPQGYPNAEAVIGDFTAVSLLNVCYDSQHSYAHNAQRIQVQLWEDLEHRRFSGIRASEALIHSGRFHAPMPVVFTSMLDIDGETTAQDPRDTTRFTLCPDANITQTPQVWLDHQVIELAGELHFNWDAVEQLFDTTLLDQMFGAYCHALQALVAMPQSWWGVNSSLALPTVSAPVTQAPAPVSYTHLT
;
A
#
# COMPACT_ATOMS: atom_id res chain seq x y z
N VAL A 1 18.80 -32.92 4.53
CA VAL A 1 18.61 -31.89 5.56
C VAL A 1 17.29 -32.21 6.24
N SER A 2 17.31 -32.46 7.58
CA SER A 2 16.10 -32.62 8.37
C SER A 2 15.62 -31.24 8.77
N LEU A 3 14.39 -30.89 8.40
CA LEU A 3 13.75 -29.65 8.85
C LEU A 3 13.32 -29.81 10.31
N PRO A 4 13.45 -28.75 11.14
CA PRO A 4 12.96 -28.78 12.51
C PRO A 4 11.44 -28.94 12.56
N LEU A 5 10.93 -29.67 13.55
CA LEU A 5 9.51 -29.71 13.82
C LEU A 5 9.08 -28.35 14.40
N LEU A 6 8.10 -27.73 13.77
CA LEU A 6 7.53 -26.48 14.25
C LEU A 6 6.37 -26.78 15.22
N PRO A 7 6.38 -26.18 16.44
CA PRO A 7 5.32 -26.38 17.42
C PRO A 7 4.02 -25.63 17.07
N PHE A 8 4.03 -24.82 16.03
CA PHE A 8 2.94 -23.96 15.58
C PHE A 8 2.80 -24.09 14.05
N SER A 9 1.58 -24.23 13.57
CA SER A 9 1.24 -24.37 12.15
C SER A 9 0.36 -23.23 11.67
N PHE A 10 0.24 -23.06 10.34
CA PHE A 10 -0.70 -22.10 9.76
C PHE A 10 -2.17 -22.41 10.15
N ARG A 11 -2.51 -23.68 10.32
CA ARG A 11 -3.84 -24.09 10.85
C ARG A 11 -4.08 -23.53 12.25
N ASP A 12 -3.09 -23.62 13.14
CA ASP A 12 -3.20 -23.10 14.50
C ASP A 12 -3.38 -21.58 14.50
N TYR A 13 -2.69 -20.88 13.59
CA TYR A 13 -2.90 -19.45 13.35
C TYR A 13 -4.35 -19.14 12.96
N VAL A 14 -4.90 -19.86 11.97
CA VAL A 14 -6.29 -19.65 11.54
C VAL A 14 -7.27 -19.92 12.68
N GLN A 15 -7.04 -20.98 13.48
CA GLN A 15 -7.87 -21.26 14.63
C GLN A 15 -7.77 -20.16 15.70
N ALA A 16 -6.58 -19.62 15.96
CA ALA A 16 -6.39 -18.50 16.86
C ALA A 16 -7.17 -17.25 16.39
N LEU A 17 -7.14 -16.93 15.09
CA LEU A 17 -7.94 -15.84 14.53
C LEU A 17 -9.46 -16.04 14.73
N LEU A 18 -9.95 -17.26 14.57
CA LEU A 18 -11.38 -17.57 14.81
C LEU A 18 -11.77 -17.38 16.28
N VAL A 19 -10.89 -17.78 17.20
CA VAL A 19 -11.10 -17.55 18.64
C VAL A 19 -11.06 -16.07 18.97
N GLU A 20 -10.12 -15.32 18.37
CA GLU A 20 -9.99 -13.86 18.56
C GLU A 20 -11.25 -13.11 18.15
N GLN A 21 -11.98 -13.58 17.13
CA GLN A 21 -13.25 -12.96 16.70
C GLN A 21 -14.35 -12.93 17.78
N ALA A 22 -14.27 -13.80 18.80
CA ALA A 22 -15.17 -13.80 19.94
C ALA A 22 -14.70 -12.91 21.10
N SER A 23 -13.56 -12.21 20.95
CA SER A 23 -12.97 -11.40 22.00
C SER A 23 -13.58 -9.99 22.09
N GLU A 24 -13.51 -9.38 23.28
CA GLU A 24 -13.87 -7.98 23.47
C GLU A 24 -12.98 -7.04 22.63
N ALA A 25 -11.71 -7.43 22.38
CA ALA A 25 -10.80 -6.67 21.56
C ALA A 25 -11.29 -6.61 20.11
N TYR A 26 -11.75 -7.74 19.55
CA TYR A 26 -12.36 -7.77 18.23
C TYR A 26 -13.65 -6.93 18.16
N ALA A 27 -14.51 -7.02 19.19
CA ALA A 27 -15.74 -6.23 19.23
C ALA A 27 -15.46 -4.71 19.26
N ARG A 28 -14.40 -4.27 19.95
CA ARG A 28 -13.95 -2.86 19.92
C ARG A 28 -13.48 -2.43 18.53
N ASP A 29 -12.68 -3.26 17.87
CA ASP A 29 -12.18 -2.99 16.53
C ASP A 29 -13.34 -2.96 15.52
N GLN A 30 -14.28 -3.88 15.64
CA GLN A 30 -15.50 -3.88 14.82
C GLN A 30 -16.31 -2.59 15.02
N ALA A 31 -16.50 -2.14 16.26
CA ALA A 31 -17.23 -0.91 16.57
C ALA A 31 -16.52 0.33 16.02
N TYR A 32 -15.18 0.38 16.02
CA TYR A 32 -14.40 1.41 15.35
C TYR A 32 -14.72 1.47 13.86
N TRP A 33 -14.57 0.34 13.17
CA TRP A 33 -14.81 0.28 11.72
C TRP A 33 -16.27 0.56 11.35
N GLN A 34 -17.24 0.12 12.13
CA GLN A 34 -18.64 0.45 11.90
C GLN A 34 -18.91 1.96 11.92
N ARG A 35 -18.18 2.72 12.75
CA ARG A 35 -18.26 4.19 12.77
C ARG A 35 -17.45 4.84 11.64
N ALA A 36 -16.31 4.25 11.25
CA ALA A 36 -15.44 4.78 10.21
C ALA A 36 -15.99 4.52 8.79
N LEU A 37 -16.60 3.35 8.53
CA LEU A 37 -17.08 2.95 7.21
C LEU A 37 -17.97 3.99 6.50
N PRO A 38 -18.94 4.67 7.17
CA PRO A 38 -19.72 5.71 6.54
C PRO A 38 -18.93 6.94 6.10
N GLN A 39 -17.73 7.14 6.63
CA GLN A 39 -16.88 8.30 6.37
C GLN A 39 -15.77 8.02 5.35
N LEU A 40 -15.59 6.76 4.93
CA LEU A 40 -14.60 6.42 3.91
C LEU A 40 -14.97 7.04 2.58
N TYR A 41 -13.96 7.54 1.88
CA TYR A 41 -14.10 7.99 0.50
C TYR A 41 -14.13 6.80 -0.47
N GLY A 42 -14.50 7.04 -1.73
CA GLY A 42 -14.33 6.07 -2.80
C GLY A 42 -12.85 5.83 -3.14
N PRO A 43 -12.58 4.94 -4.08
CA PRO A 43 -11.24 4.78 -4.63
C PRO A 43 -10.77 6.06 -5.34
N PRO A 44 -9.45 6.22 -5.58
CA PRO A 44 -8.95 7.30 -6.43
C PRO A 44 -9.62 7.22 -7.81
N THR A 45 -10.21 8.33 -8.26
CA THR A 45 -10.88 8.41 -9.57
C THR A 45 -9.84 8.71 -10.64
N LEU A 46 -9.01 7.70 -10.95
CA LEU A 46 -7.95 7.79 -11.95
C LEU A 46 -8.54 7.73 -13.38
N PRO A 47 -7.86 8.28 -14.38
CA PRO A 47 -8.28 8.25 -15.79
C PRO A 47 -8.03 6.86 -16.40
N VAL A 48 -8.81 5.87 -15.96
CA VAL A 48 -8.75 4.51 -16.50
C VAL A 48 -9.56 4.39 -17.79
N GLN A 49 -9.09 3.52 -18.69
CA GLN A 49 -9.72 3.20 -19.95
C GLN A 49 -10.41 1.83 -19.83
N GLY A 50 -11.73 1.80 -19.96
CA GLY A 50 -12.49 0.55 -19.92
C GLY A 50 -12.85 0.06 -18.52
N ASP A 51 -13.31 -1.18 -18.47
CA ASP A 51 -13.81 -1.85 -17.29
C ASP A 51 -13.10 -3.20 -17.09
N LEU A 52 -12.53 -3.40 -15.90
CA LEU A 52 -11.84 -4.63 -15.55
C LEU A 52 -12.74 -5.87 -15.72
N ALA A 53 -14.03 -5.74 -15.42
CA ALA A 53 -14.98 -6.85 -15.53
C ALA A 53 -15.23 -7.31 -16.98
N GLN A 54 -14.89 -6.48 -17.95
CA GLN A 54 -15.07 -6.78 -19.39
C GLN A 54 -13.82 -7.37 -20.04
N LEU A 55 -12.71 -7.45 -19.29
CA LEU A 55 -11.46 -8.00 -19.81
C LEU A 55 -11.51 -9.53 -19.79
N SER A 56 -11.30 -10.16 -20.94
CA SER A 56 -11.23 -11.63 -21.07
C SER A 56 -9.94 -12.21 -20.46
N ALA A 57 -8.88 -11.43 -20.42
CA ALA A 57 -7.60 -11.78 -19.81
C ALA A 57 -6.94 -10.53 -19.27
N ILE A 58 -6.53 -10.57 -18.01
CA ILE A 58 -5.88 -9.44 -17.34
C ILE A 58 -4.38 -9.59 -17.53
N ARG A 59 -3.72 -8.52 -17.96
CA ARG A 59 -2.29 -8.46 -18.12
C ARG A 59 -1.73 -7.32 -17.27
N PHE A 60 -0.77 -7.66 -16.41
CA PHE A 60 -0.07 -6.69 -15.58
C PHE A 60 1.24 -6.24 -16.24
N VAL A 61 1.52 -4.96 -16.10
CA VAL A 61 2.80 -4.34 -16.49
C VAL A 61 3.45 -3.71 -15.28
N ARG A 62 4.78 -3.83 -15.20
CA ARG A 62 5.56 -3.32 -14.09
C ARG A 62 6.36 -2.09 -14.47
N ARG A 63 6.31 -1.06 -13.60
CA ARG A 63 7.28 0.02 -13.51
C ARG A 63 8.09 -0.18 -12.24
N ARG A 64 9.39 -0.01 -12.33
CA ARG A 64 10.29 -0.18 -11.17
C ARG A 64 11.35 0.89 -11.14
N HIS A 65 11.75 1.23 -9.93
CA HIS A 65 12.88 2.12 -9.68
C HIS A 65 13.53 1.76 -8.35
N ARG A 66 14.75 2.28 -8.12
CA ARG A 66 15.44 2.14 -6.84
C ARG A 66 16.08 3.47 -6.44
N LEU A 67 16.13 3.70 -5.15
CA LEU A 67 16.98 4.73 -4.56
C LEU A 67 18.19 4.05 -3.93
N SER A 68 19.38 4.61 -4.20
CA SER A 68 20.61 4.14 -3.57
C SER A 68 20.53 4.24 -2.04
N ALA A 69 21.37 3.48 -1.34
CA ALA A 69 21.47 3.52 0.12
C ALA A 69 21.71 4.93 0.67
N HIS A 70 22.50 5.74 -0.03
CA HIS A 70 22.71 7.16 0.32
C HIS A 70 21.39 7.96 0.27
N ASN A 71 20.68 7.90 -0.85
CA ASN A 71 19.44 8.66 -1.06
C ASN A 71 18.33 8.19 -0.12
N TRP A 72 18.23 6.88 0.09
CA TRP A 72 17.28 6.32 1.05
C TRP A 72 17.62 6.70 2.48
N GLY A 73 18.91 6.76 2.84
CA GLY A 73 19.38 7.26 4.12
C GLY A 73 18.95 8.71 4.39
N VAL A 74 18.99 9.58 3.37
CA VAL A 74 18.52 10.98 3.49
C VAL A 74 17.01 11.02 3.81
N LEU A 75 16.18 10.24 3.10
CA LEU A 75 14.74 10.19 3.33
C LEU A 75 14.41 9.54 4.69
N SER A 76 15.14 8.51 5.08
CA SER A 76 14.99 7.86 6.38
C SER A 76 15.32 8.81 7.53
N ALA A 77 16.39 9.59 7.41
CA ALA A 77 16.73 10.63 8.38
C ALA A 77 15.68 11.75 8.42
N LEU A 78 15.10 12.12 7.28
CA LEU A 78 14.01 13.07 7.21
C LEU A 78 12.78 12.56 7.96
N ALA A 79 12.37 11.31 7.72
CA ALA A 79 11.26 10.67 8.41
C ALA A 79 11.48 10.66 9.93
N GLN A 80 12.67 10.25 10.38
CA GLN A 80 13.04 10.24 11.81
C GLN A 80 12.96 11.64 12.44
N ARG A 81 13.52 12.66 11.77
CA ARG A 81 13.50 14.05 12.26
C ARG A 81 12.09 14.63 12.37
N THR A 82 11.18 14.20 11.51
CA THR A 82 9.78 14.64 11.50
C THR A 82 8.86 13.75 12.32
N ARG A 83 9.41 12.69 12.95
CA ARG A 83 8.70 11.70 13.77
C ARG A 83 7.57 11.01 13.00
N ILE A 84 7.83 10.70 11.74
CA ILE A 84 6.95 9.87 10.92
C ILE A 84 7.67 8.58 10.54
N THR A 85 6.91 7.57 10.20
CA THR A 85 7.46 6.31 9.69
C THR A 85 7.91 6.47 8.23
N LYS A 86 8.87 5.66 7.81
CA LYS A 86 9.30 5.55 6.41
C LYS A 86 8.10 5.25 5.49
N THR A 87 7.20 4.36 5.94
CA THR A 87 5.94 4.02 5.27
C THR A 87 5.05 5.25 5.08
N ALA A 88 4.83 6.07 6.13
CA ALA A 88 4.02 7.27 6.03
C ALA A 88 4.63 8.31 5.09
N LEU A 89 5.97 8.45 5.05
CA LEU A 89 6.65 9.31 4.09
C LEU A 89 6.34 8.88 2.64
N LEU A 90 6.54 7.60 2.32
CA LEU A 90 6.33 7.09 0.96
C LEU A 90 4.84 7.13 0.57
N LEU A 91 3.94 6.81 1.50
CA LEU A 91 2.50 6.92 1.33
C LEU A 91 2.05 8.35 1.04
N THR A 92 2.66 9.35 1.68
CA THR A 92 2.35 10.75 1.44
C THR A 92 2.72 11.17 0.03
N VAL A 93 3.90 10.78 -0.46
CA VAL A 93 4.33 11.07 -1.83
C VAL A 93 3.44 10.34 -2.84
N PHE A 94 3.08 9.08 -2.57
CA PHE A 94 2.14 8.32 -3.40
C PHE A 94 0.76 8.99 -3.44
N SER A 95 0.26 9.41 -2.28
CA SER A 95 -1.02 10.11 -2.18
C SER A 95 -1.03 11.44 -2.94
N GLN A 96 0.08 12.18 -2.94
CA GLN A 96 0.21 13.39 -3.76
C GLN A 96 0.06 13.08 -5.25
N VAL A 97 0.74 12.04 -5.73
CA VAL A 97 0.64 11.64 -7.12
C VAL A 97 -0.79 11.23 -7.45
N LEU A 98 -1.40 10.36 -6.65
CA LEU A 98 -2.79 9.96 -6.88
C LEU A 98 -3.75 11.15 -6.88
N ALA A 99 -3.62 12.07 -5.92
CA ALA A 99 -4.45 13.27 -5.84
C ALA A 99 -4.29 14.19 -7.06
N ARG A 100 -3.12 14.20 -7.69
CA ARG A 100 -2.83 15.00 -8.89
C ARG A 100 -3.57 14.49 -10.12
N TRP A 101 -3.73 13.18 -10.25
CA TRP A 101 -4.37 12.52 -11.40
C TRP A 101 -5.81 12.05 -11.11
N SER A 102 -6.27 12.15 -9.87
CA SER A 102 -7.65 11.84 -9.48
C SER A 102 -8.54 13.08 -9.60
N LEU A 103 -9.83 12.86 -9.85
CA LEU A 103 -10.85 13.94 -9.84
C LEU A 103 -11.04 14.56 -8.45
N SER A 104 -10.67 13.83 -7.39
CA SER A 104 -10.74 14.30 -6.00
C SER A 104 -9.41 14.02 -5.29
N PRO A 105 -8.95 14.93 -4.42
CA PRO A 105 -7.79 14.68 -3.56
C PRO A 105 -8.12 13.79 -2.35
N THR A 106 -9.37 13.34 -2.23
CA THR A 106 -9.85 12.47 -1.15
C THR A 106 -10.21 11.10 -1.73
N PHE A 107 -9.64 10.05 -1.15
CA PHE A 107 -9.86 8.67 -1.59
C PHE A 107 -9.47 7.67 -0.50
N THR A 108 -9.89 6.42 -0.67
CA THR A 108 -9.47 5.31 0.19
C THR A 108 -8.51 4.41 -0.57
N LEU A 109 -7.41 4.05 0.10
CA LEU A 109 -6.43 3.08 -0.37
C LEU A 109 -6.62 1.75 0.35
N ASN A 110 -6.26 0.67 -0.32
CA ASN A 110 -6.11 -0.64 0.28
C ASN A 110 -4.64 -0.83 0.71
N LEU A 111 -4.41 -1.15 1.97
CA LEU A 111 -3.07 -1.39 2.51
C LEU A 111 -2.87 -2.88 2.72
N THR A 112 -1.75 -3.40 2.23
CA THR A 112 -1.31 -4.76 2.54
C THR A 112 -0.54 -4.76 3.86
N LEU A 113 -0.95 -5.62 4.78
CA LEU A 113 -0.33 -5.84 6.07
C LEU A 113 0.21 -7.27 6.15
N PHE A 114 1.36 -7.43 6.79
CA PHE A 114 1.92 -8.74 7.10
C PHE A 114 1.59 -9.06 8.56
N ASN A 115 0.50 -9.81 8.75
CA ASN A 115 -0.07 -10.08 10.08
C ASN A 115 0.46 -11.40 10.66
N ARG A 116 1.78 -11.58 10.65
CA ARG A 116 2.40 -12.76 11.25
C ARG A 116 2.22 -12.72 12.77
N PRO A 117 1.74 -13.81 13.40
CA PRO A 117 1.42 -13.81 14.81
C PRO A 117 2.68 -13.65 15.66
N GLN A 118 2.63 -12.74 16.62
CA GLN A 118 3.69 -12.56 17.60
C GLN A 118 3.42 -13.45 18.84
N GLY A 119 4.49 -13.86 19.53
CA GLY A 119 4.37 -14.63 20.75
C GLY A 119 4.27 -16.15 20.59
N TYR A 120 4.27 -16.66 19.35
CA TYR A 120 4.38 -18.10 19.08
C TYR A 120 5.82 -18.47 18.72
N PRO A 121 6.40 -19.49 19.37
CA PRO A 121 7.76 -19.92 19.04
C PRO A 121 7.89 -20.32 17.56
N ASN A 122 8.90 -19.81 16.89
CA ASN A 122 9.21 -20.09 15.49
C ASN A 122 8.07 -19.75 14.49
N ALA A 123 7.18 -18.79 14.81
CA ALA A 123 6.12 -18.36 13.91
C ALA A 123 6.70 -17.81 12.59
N GLU A 124 7.91 -17.27 12.61
CA GLU A 124 8.64 -16.78 11.44
C GLU A 124 9.01 -17.89 10.45
N ALA A 125 9.18 -19.12 10.92
CA ALA A 125 9.52 -20.28 10.10
C ALA A 125 8.27 -20.97 9.49
N VAL A 126 7.06 -20.60 9.89
CA VAL A 126 5.82 -21.17 9.37
C VAL A 126 5.54 -20.64 7.97
N ILE A 127 5.33 -21.57 7.02
CA ILE A 127 4.89 -21.23 5.66
C ILE A 127 3.36 -21.07 5.67
N GLY A 128 2.88 -19.92 5.16
CA GLY A 128 1.46 -19.63 5.05
C GLY A 128 1.22 -18.20 4.58
N ASP A 129 0.00 -17.91 4.15
CA ASP A 129 -0.42 -16.56 3.79
C ASP A 129 -0.88 -15.80 5.04
N PHE A 130 0.02 -15.02 5.59
CA PHE A 130 -0.24 -14.10 6.73
C PHE A 130 -0.63 -12.71 6.26
N THR A 131 -0.93 -12.55 4.98
CA THR A 131 -1.35 -11.28 4.43
C THR A 131 -2.73 -10.89 4.96
N ALA A 132 -2.84 -9.68 5.43
CA ALA A 132 -4.09 -9.03 5.78
C ALA A 132 -4.20 -7.71 5.02
N VAL A 133 -5.38 -7.15 4.97
CA VAL A 133 -5.60 -5.84 4.36
C VAL A 133 -6.25 -4.90 5.36
N SER A 134 -5.98 -3.61 5.21
CA SER A 134 -6.65 -2.52 5.91
C SER A 134 -7.04 -1.44 4.92
N LEU A 135 -8.02 -0.63 5.25
CA LEU A 135 -8.42 0.52 4.45
C LEU A 135 -7.85 1.79 5.08
N LEU A 136 -7.24 2.64 4.26
CA LEU A 136 -6.73 3.94 4.69
C LEU A 136 -7.48 5.05 3.98
N ASN A 137 -8.16 5.87 4.76
CA ASN A 137 -8.83 7.06 4.26
C ASN A 137 -7.83 8.21 4.09
N VAL A 138 -7.64 8.68 2.87
CA VAL A 138 -6.68 9.74 2.53
C VAL A 138 -7.43 11.02 2.17
N CYS A 139 -7.02 12.12 2.77
CA CYS A 139 -7.41 13.46 2.37
C CYS A 139 -6.12 14.27 2.13
N TYR A 140 -5.63 14.28 0.88
CA TYR A 140 -4.42 15.02 0.53
C TYR A 140 -4.76 16.49 0.27
N ASP A 141 -4.09 17.39 0.99
CA ASP A 141 -4.30 18.82 0.82
C ASP A 141 -3.06 19.49 0.24
N SER A 142 -3.16 19.95 -1.00
CA SER A 142 -2.07 20.63 -1.72
C SER A 142 -1.74 22.03 -1.15
N GLN A 143 -2.58 22.58 -0.29
CA GLN A 143 -2.32 23.87 0.38
C GLN A 143 -1.46 23.70 1.63
N HIS A 144 -1.24 22.46 2.07
CA HIS A 144 -0.40 22.12 3.20
C HIS A 144 0.94 21.52 2.75
N SER A 145 1.92 21.59 3.66
CA SER A 145 3.24 20.97 3.43
C SER A 145 3.18 19.45 3.38
N TYR A 146 4.22 18.82 2.84
CA TYR A 146 4.41 17.36 2.94
C TYR A 146 4.40 16.90 4.40
N ALA A 147 5.08 17.62 5.29
CA ALA A 147 5.12 17.32 6.72
C ALA A 147 3.72 17.24 7.32
N HIS A 148 2.87 18.20 7.02
CA HIS A 148 1.50 18.22 7.51
C HIS A 148 0.67 17.05 6.97
N ASN A 149 0.71 16.81 5.66
CA ASN A 149 0.00 15.70 5.05
C ASN A 149 0.50 14.35 5.60
N ALA A 150 1.81 14.20 5.79
CA ALA A 150 2.40 12.98 6.32
C ALA A 150 2.00 12.70 7.77
N GLN A 151 1.92 13.73 8.61
CA GLN A 151 1.44 13.59 9.98
C GLN A 151 -0.03 13.14 10.02
N ARG A 152 -0.89 13.72 9.16
CA ARG A 152 -2.29 13.31 9.05
C ARG A 152 -2.44 11.87 8.61
N ILE A 153 -1.70 11.47 7.56
CA ILE A 153 -1.69 10.09 7.06
C ILE A 153 -1.19 9.14 8.16
N GLN A 154 -0.14 9.49 8.88
CA GLN A 154 0.40 8.65 9.94
C GLN A 154 -0.57 8.48 11.11
N VAL A 155 -1.24 9.55 11.56
CA VAL A 155 -2.24 9.46 12.63
C VAL A 155 -3.37 8.52 12.22
N GLN A 156 -3.93 8.70 11.02
CA GLN A 156 -4.99 7.83 10.51
C GLN A 156 -4.50 6.37 10.38
N LEU A 157 -3.29 6.18 9.83
CA LEU A 157 -2.70 4.85 9.70
C LEU A 157 -2.56 4.14 11.05
N TRP A 158 -2.13 4.84 12.08
CA TRP A 158 -1.99 4.26 13.42
C TRP A 158 -3.34 3.90 14.03
N GLU A 159 -4.33 4.77 13.92
CA GLU A 159 -5.69 4.49 14.38
C GLU A 159 -6.26 3.23 13.69
N ASP A 160 -6.11 3.14 12.37
CA ASP A 160 -6.60 1.98 11.60
C ASP A 160 -5.84 0.69 11.99
N LEU A 161 -4.52 0.78 12.23
CA LEU A 161 -3.70 -0.36 12.63
C LEU A 161 -3.96 -0.83 14.07
N GLU A 162 -4.32 0.06 14.99
CA GLU A 162 -4.76 -0.32 16.33
C GLU A 162 -6.03 -1.19 16.29
N HIS A 163 -6.85 -1.01 15.25
CA HIS A 163 -8.11 -1.72 15.05
C HIS A 163 -8.05 -2.79 13.93
N ARG A 164 -6.85 -3.34 13.67
CA ARG A 164 -6.60 -4.28 12.55
C ARG A 164 -7.20 -5.69 12.72
N ARG A 165 -7.72 -6.05 13.92
CA ARG A 165 -8.39 -7.35 14.14
C ARG A 165 -9.65 -7.49 13.31
N PHE A 166 -10.36 -6.38 13.08
CA PHE A 166 -11.43 -6.33 12.08
C PHE A 166 -10.81 -6.04 10.72
N SER A 167 -10.64 -7.08 9.90
CA SER A 167 -9.86 -6.99 8.66
C SER A 167 -10.50 -6.06 7.63
N GLY A 168 -9.66 -5.45 6.78
CA GLY A 168 -10.12 -4.64 5.65
C GLY A 168 -10.98 -5.41 4.64
N ILE A 169 -10.88 -6.76 4.59
CA ILE A 169 -11.80 -7.60 3.79
C ILE A 169 -13.21 -7.45 4.33
N ARG A 170 -13.42 -7.64 5.64
CA ARG A 170 -14.74 -7.48 6.28
C ARG A 170 -15.25 -6.04 6.18
N ALA A 171 -14.35 -5.05 6.27
CA ALA A 171 -14.70 -3.66 6.05
C ALA A 171 -15.18 -3.42 4.61
N SER A 172 -14.48 -3.97 3.62
CA SER A 172 -14.87 -3.89 2.20
C SER A 172 -16.19 -4.61 1.91
N GLU A 173 -16.39 -5.80 2.47
CA GLU A 173 -17.66 -6.53 2.38
C GLU A 173 -18.83 -5.71 2.94
N ALA A 174 -18.65 -5.09 4.11
CA ALA A 174 -19.67 -4.23 4.71
C ALA A 174 -20.01 -3.01 3.84
N LEU A 175 -19.01 -2.39 3.19
CA LEU A 175 -19.20 -1.29 2.25
C LEU A 175 -19.97 -1.71 1.02
N ILE A 176 -19.68 -2.89 0.46
CA ILE A 176 -20.39 -3.46 -0.69
C ILE A 176 -21.84 -3.81 -0.31
N HIS A 177 -22.04 -4.48 0.82
CA HIS A 177 -23.40 -4.83 1.28
C HIS A 177 -24.28 -3.62 1.60
N SER A 178 -23.67 -2.50 2.03
CA SER A 178 -24.39 -1.24 2.21
C SER A 178 -24.82 -0.56 0.91
N GLY A 179 -24.39 -1.07 -0.25
CA GLY A 179 -24.62 -0.47 -1.57
C GLY A 179 -23.82 0.80 -1.83
N ARG A 180 -22.90 1.16 -0.93
CA ARG A 180 -22.11 2.38 -1.05
C ARG A 180 -21.03 2.29 -2.12
N PHE A 181 -20.43 1.12 -2.25
CA PHE A 181 -19.47 0.79 -3.31
C PHE A 181 -19.81 -0.56 -3.91
N HIS A 182 -19.45 -0.74 -5.17
CA HIS A 182 -19.77 -1.96 -5.90
C HIS A 182 -18.58 -2.91 -6.02
N ALA A 183 -17.40 -2.48 -5.55
CA ALA A 183 -16.15 -3.25 -5.63
C ALA A 183 -15.21 -2.89 -4.49
N PRO A 184 -14.22 -3.75 -4.19
CA PRO A 184 -13.10 -3.43 -3.29
C PRO A 184 -12.29 -2.24 -3.82
N MET A 185 -11.51 -1.62 -2.92
CA MET A 185 -10.60 -0.53 -3.28
C MET A 185 -9.49 -1.06 -4.20
N PRO A 186 -9.38 -0.55 -5.46
CA PRO A 186 -8.55 -1.17 -6.50
C PRO A 186 -7.10 -0.68 -6.50
N VAL A 187 -6.77 0.32 -5.68
CA VAL A 187 -5.40 0.83 -5.56
C VAL A 187 -4.82 0.38 -4.23
N VAL A 188 -3.72 -0.36 -4.31
CA VAL A 188 -3.07 -1.00 -3.17
C VAL A 188 -1.71 -0.37 -2.91
N PHE A 189 -1.36 -0.25 -1.65
CA PHE A 189 -0.02 0.07 -1.20
C PHE A 189 0.50 -1.02 -0.27
N THR A 190 1.64 -1.60 -0.63
CA THR A 190 2.29 -2.70 0.09
C THR A 190 3.65 -2.23 0.60
N SER A 191 3.82 -2.14 1.91
CA SER A 191 5.10 -1.79 2.54
C SER A 191 5.76 -3.03 3.14
N MET A 192 6.97 -3.31 2.69
CA MET A 192 7.85 -4.36 3.21
C MET A 192 9.13 -3.77 3.82
N LEU A 193 9.03 -2.57 4.43
CA LEU A 193 10.19 -1.85 4.97
C LEU A 193 10.63 -2.36 6.34
N ASP A 194 9.69 -2.85 7.14
CA ASP A 194 9.91 -3.31 8.51
C ASP A 194 9.79 -4.84 8.62
N ILE A 195 9.83 -5.52 7.49
CA ILE A 195 9.96 -6.97 7.52
C ILE A 195 11.43 -7.24 7.88
N ASP A 196 11.66 -7.55 9.17
CA ASP A 196 12.91 -8.08 9.68
C ASP A 196 13.24 -9.44 9.01
N GLY A 197 13.46 -9.39 7.72
CA GLY A 197 14.37 -10.32 7.11
C GLY A 197 15.74 -9.76 7.48
N GLU A 198 16.35 -10.29 8.53
CA GLU A 198 17.78 -10.20 8.66
C GLU A 198 18.41 -10.71 7.36
N THR A 199 18.51 -9.83 6.36
CA THR A 199 19.62 -9.87 5.43
C THR A 199 20.83 -9.37 6.23
N THR A 200 21.02 -9.98 7.43
CA THR A 200 22.26 -9.89 8.17
C THR A 200 23.36 -10.29 7.21
N ALA A 201 24.43 -9.54 7.28
CA ALA A 201 25.65 -9.73 6.53
C ALA A 201 25.89 -11.22 6.31
N GLN A 202 25.63 -11.68 5.11
CA GLN A 202 25.62 -13.07 4.72
C GLN A 202 27.02 -13.63 4.95
N ASP A 203 27.11 -14.72 5.67
CA ASP A 203 28.29 -15.57 5.52
C ASP A 203 28.33 -15.95 4.03
N PRO A 204 29.35 -15.51 3.28
CA PRO A 204 29.45 -15.80 1.84
C PRO A 204 29.50 -17.33 1.53
N ARG A 205 29.56 -18.15 2.57
CA ARG A 205 29.63 -19.62 2.50
C ARG A 205 28.27 -20.29 2.65
N ASP A 206 27.21 -19.54 3.04
CA ASP A 206 25.87 -20.10 3.16
C ASP A 206 25.15 -20.08 1.80
N THR A 207 25.43 -21.09 0.98
CA THR A 207 24.80 -21.27 -0.34
C THR A 207 23.37 -21.81 -0.26
N THR A 208 22.82 -22.00 0.94
CA THR A 208 21.46 -22.56 1.13
C THR A 208 20.38 -21.49 1.26
N ARG A 209 20.74 -20.22 1.33
CA ARG A 209 19.78 -19.11 1.46
C ARG A 209 19.29 -18.65 0.11
N PHE A 210 17.97 -18.58 -0.02
CA PHE A 210 17.33 -17.95 -1.16
C PHE A 210 17.47 -16.42 -1.03
N THR A 211 18.08 -15.78 -2.02
CA THR A 211 18.09 -14.33 -2.11
C THR A 211 16.78 -13.86 -2.74
N LEU A 212 16.09 -12.93 -2.05
CA LEU A 212 14.96 -12.25 -2.65
C LEU A 212 15.44 -11.50 -3.90
N CYS A 213 14.93 -11.90 -5.07
CA CYS A 213 15.17 -11.20 -6.31
C CYS A 213 13.97 -10.26 -6.58
N PRO A 214 14.12 -8.94 -6.40
CA PRO A 214 13.02 -7.99 -6.62
C PRO A 214 12.49 -8.05 -8.06
N ASP A 215 13.33 -8.49 -8.98
CA ASP A 215 13.02 -8.56 -10.41
C ASP A 215 12.13 -9.75 -10.79
N ALA A 216 12.08 -10.79 -9.95
CA ALA A 216 11.33 -12.01 -10.21
C ALA A 216 9.93 -12.05 -9.57
N ASN A 217 9.53 -10.98 -8.89
CA ASN A 217 8.24 -10.89 -8.21
C ASN A 217 7.24 -10.10 -9.07
N ILE A 218 6.08 -10.67 -9.35
CA ILE A 218 4.95 -10.00 -10.03
C ILE A 218 3.70 -10.23 -9.18
N THR A 219 3.01 -9.14 -8.83
CA THR A 219 1.72 -9.25 -8.15
C THR A 219 0.59 -9.20 -9.18
N GLN A 220 -0.29 -10.20 -9.09
CA GLN A 220 -1.45 -10.34 -9.97
C GLN A 220 -2.69 -10.60 -9.11
N THR A 221 -3.06 -9.61 -8.30
CA THR A 221 -4.23 -9.74 -7.44
C THR A 221 -5.49 -9.36 -8.23
N PRO A 222 -6.49 -10.24 -8.30
CA PRO A 222 -7.77 -9.91 -8.93
C PRO A 222 -8.38 -8.63 -8.33
N GLN A 223 -9.04 -7.82 -9.16
CA GLN A 223 -9.70 -6.57 -8.77
C GLN A 223 -8.75 -5.41 -8.41
N VAL A 224 -7.45 -5.61 -8.39
CA VAL A 224 -6.46 -4.55 -8.19
C VAL A 224 -6.10 -3.94 -9.55
N TRP A 225 -6.19 -2.62 -9.64
CA TRP A 225 -5.79 -1.86 -10.84
C TRP A 225 -4.33 -1.46 -10.80
N LEU A 226 -3.88 -1.07 -9.61
CA LEU A 226 -2.53 -0.58 -9.34
C LEU A 226 -2.09 -1.04 -7.96
N ASP A 227 -0.99 -1.77 -7.89
CA ASP A 227 -0.30 -2.17 -6.67
C ASP A 227 1.06 -1.48 -6.59
N HIS A 228 1.24 -0.62 -5.59
CA HIS A 228 2.52 0.03 -5.30
C HIS A 228 3.21 -0.69 -4.15
N GLN A 229 4.32 -1.33 -4.45
CA GLN A 229 5.12 -2.08 -3.50
C GLN A 229 6.43 -1.36 -3.20
N VAL A 230 6.83 -1.35 -1.93
CA VAL A 230 8.09 -0.80 -1.45
C VAL A 230 8.80 -1.79 -0.55
N ILE A 231 10.10 -1.97 -0.74
CA ILE A 231 10.94 -2.88 0.04
C ILE A 231 12.32 -2.27 0.26
N GLU A 232 12.90 -2.46 1.45
CA GLU A 232 14.29 -2.13 1.74
C GLU A 232 15.15 -3.39 1.60
N LEU A 233 16.15 -3.35 0.71
CA LEU A 233 17.10 -4.43 0.50
C LEU A 233 18.52 -3.88 0.48
N ALA A 234 19.38 -4.45 1.31
CA ALA A 234 20.78 -4.03 1.45
C ALA A 234 20.96 -2.50 1.64
N GLY A 235 20.02 -1.89 2.36
CA GLY A 235 20.00 -0.45 2.60
C GLY A 235 19.52 0.41 1.43
N GLU A 236 19.14 -0.16 0.30
CA GLU A 236 18.52 0.53 -0.83
C GLU A 236 16.99 0.41 -0.76
N LEU A 237 16.27 1.44 -1.19
CA LEU A 237 14.84 1.36 -1.39
C LEU A 237 14.56 0.88 -2.81
N HIS A 238 13.90 -0.25 -2.93
CA HIS A 238 13.34 -0.74 -4.18
C HIS A 238 11.83 -0.53 -4.15
N PHE A 239 11.28 -0.09 -5.28
CA PHE A 239 9.83 0.05 -5.41
C PHE A 239 9.36 -0.18 -6.84
N ASN A 240 8.15 -0.69 -6.93
CA ASN A 240 7.49 -0.94 -8.21
C ASN A 240 6.00 -0.64 -8.16
N TRP A 241 5.45 -0.39 -9.34
CA TRP A 241 4.02 -0.34 -9.62
C TRP A 241 3.68 -1.48 -10.56
N ASP A 242 2.80 -2.36 -10.12
CA ASP A 242 2.16 -3.37 -10.95
C ASP A 242 0.77 -2.88 -11.30
N ALA A 243 0.51 -2.66 -12.57
CA ALA A 243 -0.74 -2.10 -13.04
C ALA A 243 -1.36 -2.96 -14.14
N VAL A 244 -2.69 -3.00 -14.19
CA VAL A 244 -3.43 -3.65 -15.27
C VAL A 244 -3.24 -2.83 -16.55
N GLU A 245 -2.50 -3.38 -17.51
CA GLU A 245 -2.09 -2.69 -18.74
C GLU A 245 -3.29 -2.14 -19.52
N GLN A 246 -4.37 -2.92 -19.61
CA GLN A 246 -5.54 -2.56 -20.39
C GLN A 246 -6.39 -1.43 -19.78
N LEU A 247 -6.18 -1.10 -18.50
CA LEU A 247 -6.92 -0.03 -17.83
C LEU A 247 -6.22 1.32 -17.92
N PHE A 248 -4.93 1.35 -18.17
CA PHE A 248 -4.17 2.60 -18.17
C PHE A 248 -3.57 2.88 -19.55
N ASP A 249 -3.66 4.12 -19.99
CA ASP A 249 -2.78 4.58 -21.05
C ASP A 249 -1.33 4.47 -20.58
N THR A 250 -0.46 3.90 -21.43
CA THR A 250 0.94 3.65 -21.07
C THR A 250 1.68 4.95 -20.76
N THR A 251 1.40 6.02 -21.52
CA THR A 251 2.01 7.34 -21.31
C THR A 251 1.58 7.92 -19.95
N LEU A 252 0.31 7.78 -19.59
CA LEU A 252 -0.21 8.23 -18.31
C LEU A 252 0.47 7.51 -17.15
N LEU A 253 0.55 6.19 -17.21
CA LEU A 253 1.17 5.39 -16.17
C LEU A 253 2.66 5.74 -16.00
N ASP A 254 3.37 5.97 -17.11
CA ASP A 254 4.76 6.42 -17.10
C ASP A 254 4.91 7.82 -16.49
N GLN A 255 3.99 8.74 -16.78
CA GLN A 255 3.98 10.09 -16.19
C GLN A 255 3.72 10.04 -14.68
N MET A 256 2.74 9.26 -14.23
CA MET A 256 2.43 9.10 -12.81
C MET A 256 3.61 8.49 -12.04
N PHE A 257 4.20 7.41 -12.57
CA PHE A 257 5.34 6.76 -11.95
C PHE A 257 6.58 7.66 -11.97
N GLY A 258 6.84 8.34 -13.08
CA GLY A 258 7.91 9.33 -13.20
C GLY A 258 7.76 10.49 -12.22
N ALA A 259 6.53 10.96 -11.98
CA ALA A 259 6.25 12.00 -10.98
C ALA A 259 6.54 11.51 -9.55
N TYR A 260 6.22 10.26 -9.23
CA TYR A 260 6.56 9.66 -7.94
C TYR A 260 8.09 9.61 -7.74
N CYS A 261 8.82 9.10 -8.73
CA CYS A 261 10.29 9.07 -8.71
C CYS A 261 10.89 10.47 -8.55
N HIS A 262 10.39 11.44 -9.33
CA HIS A 262 10.85 12.83 -9.27
C HIS A 262 10.61 13.46 -7.90
N ALA A 263 9.42 13.26 -7.29
CA ALA A 263 9.11 13.80 -5.97
C ALA A 263 10.06 13.25 -4.89
N LEU A 264 10.36 11.95 -4.92
CA LEU A 264 11.34 11.36 -3.99
C LEU A 264 12.74 11.94 -4.20
N GLN A 265 13.20 12.06 -5.45
CA GLN A 265 14.50 12.65 -5.78
C GLN A 265 14.59 14.12 -5.37
N ALA A 266 13.52 14.88 -5.55
CA ALA A 266 13.46 16.28 -5.14
C ALA A 266 13.51 16.43 -3.61
N LEU A 267 12.88 15.55 -2.86
CA LEU A 267 12.99 15.50 -1.39
C LEU A 267 14.40 15.12 -0.93
N VAL A 268 15.11 14.26 -1.67
CA VAL A 268 16.54 13.97 -1.42
C VAL A 268 17.40 15.18 -1.66
N ALA A 269 17.21 15.87 -2.81
CA ALA A 269 18.02 17.03 -3.19
C ALA A 269 17.77 18.26 -2.29
N MET A 270 16.53 18.43 -1.85
CA MET A 270 16.08 19.57 -1.04
C MET A 270 15.21 19.12 0.14
N PRO A 271 15.77 18.50 1.18
CA PRO A 271 14.97 17.97 2.31
C PRO A 271 14.16 19.06 3.03
N GLN A 272 14.58 20.32 3.00
CA GLN A 272 13.84 21.46 3.55
C GLN A 272 12.49 21.71 2.86
N SER A 273 12.31 21.27 1.61
CA SER A 273 11.03 21.38 0.90
C SER A 273 9.91 20.58 1.56
N TRP A 274 10.27 19.64 2.46
CA TRP A 274 9.32 18.88 3.27
C TRP A 274 8.37 19.75 4.09
N TRP A 275 8.87 20.91 4.57
CA TRP A 275 8.07 21.87 5.34
C TRP A 275 7.45 22.98 4.48
N GLY A 276 7.82 23.07 3.22
CA GLY A 276 7.24 24.03 2.29
C GLY A 276 5.84 23.61 1.83
N VAL A 277 5.00 24.59 1.48
CA VAL A 277 3.75 24.31 0.76
C VAL A 277 4.13 23.76 -0.63
N ASN A 278 3.41 22.77 -1.10
CA ASN A 278 3.74 21.92 -2.25
C ASN A 278 3.96 22.62 -3.61
N SER A 279 3.83 23.93 -3.68
CA SER A 279 4.11 24.74 -4.88
C SER A 279 5.56 24.65 -5.37
N SER A 280 6.51 24.23 -4.52
CA SER A 280 7.94 24.14 -4.87
C SER A 280 8.37 22.80 -5.48
N LEU A 281 7.60 21.73 -5.29
CA LEU A 281 7.80 20.44 -5.95
C LEU A 281 6.76 20.30 -7.07
N ALA A 282 6.81 21.19 -8.06
CA ALA A 282 5.94 21.14 -9.21
C ALA A 282 6.09 19.77 -9.91
N LEU A 283 5.09 18.91 -9.71
CA LEU A 283 4.96 17.73 -10.54
C LEU A 283 4.81 18.18 -12.02
N PRO A 284 5.31 17.42 -12.98
CA PRO A 284 5.17 17.73 -14.39
C PRO A 284 3.72 18.10 -14.73
N THR A 285 3.53 19.10 -15.57
CA THR A 285 2.20 19.57 -15.96
C THR A 285 1.46 18.43 -16.66
N VAL A 286 0.29 18.06 -16.15
CA VAL A 286 -0.58 17.05 -16.80
C VAL A 286 -1.16 17.69 -18.06
N SER A 287 -0.99 17.07 -19.21
CA SER A 287 -1.40 17.63 -20.51
C SER A 287 -2.90 17.57 -20.81
N ALA A 288 -3.74 17.02 -19.93
CA ALA A 288 -5.21 17.15 -20.02
C ALA A 288 -5.88 16.84 -18.67
N PRO A 289 -6.90 17.59 -18.25
CA PRO A 289 -7.74 17.20 -17.12
C PRO A 289 -8.59 15.99 -17.52
N VAL A 290 -8.78 15.06 -16.58
CA VAL A 290 -9.70 13.94 -16.72
C VAL A 290 -11.12 14.47 -16.85
N THR A 291 -11.75 14.28 -18.01
CA THR A 291 -13.08 14.83 -18.29
C THR A 291 -14.23 13.88 -18.04
N GLN A 292 -13.97 12.60 -17.71
CA GLN A 292 -15.04 11.64 -17.41
C GLN A 292 -14.65 10.68 -16.28
N ALA A 293 -15.54 10.59 -15.28
CA ALA A 293 -15.53 9.48 -14.35
C ALA A 293 -15.92 8.19 -15.10
N PRO A 294 -15.24 7.06 -14.89
CA PRO A 294 -15.72 5.79 -15.41
C PRO A 294 -17.10 5.49 -14.84
N ALA A 295 -17.99 4.92 -15.68
CA ALA A 295 -19.31 4.50 -15.24
C ALA A 295 -19.20 3.53 -14.07
N PRO A 296 -20.12 3.54 -13.10
CA PRO A 296 -20.09 2.63 -11.98
C PRO A 296 -20.12 1.19 -12.48
N VAL A 297 -19.14 0.40 -12.06
CA VAL A 297 -19.01 -1.01 -12.44
C VAL A 297 -20.11 -1.80 -11.74
N SER A 298 -21.02 -2.38 -12.48
CA SER A 298 -22.03 -3.29 -11.95
C SER A 298 -21.48 -4.71 -11.93
N TYR A 299 -21.12 -5.19 -10.76
CA TYR A 299 -20.81 -6.62 -10.53
C TYR A 299 -22.11 -7.40 -10.28
N THR A 300 -22.82 -7.74 -11.32
CA THR A 300 -23.83 -8.81 -11.27
C THR A 300 -23.14 -10.10 -11.67
N HIS A 301 -23.11 -11.08 -10.77
CA HIS A 301 -22.64 -12.46 -10.86
C HIS A 301 -21.27 -12.75 -10.21
N LEU A 302 -21.35 -13.00 -8.91
CA LEU A 302 -20.59 -14.04 -8.23
C LEU A 302 -21.56 -14.67 -7.21
N THR A 303 -22.34 -15.64 -7.68
CA THR A 303 -23.01 -16.67 -6.86
C THR A 303 -22.07 -17.86 -6.75
#